data_74d1746cf159e7b1a35396dc084fd2b6
#
_entry.id   74d1746cf159e7b1a35396dc084fd2b6
#
_cell.length_a   1.000
_cell.length_b   1.000
_cell.length_c   1.000
_cell.angle_alpha   90.00
_cell.angle_beta   90.00
_cell.angle_gamma   90.00
#
_symmetry.space_group_name_H-M   'P 1'
#
loop_
_entity.id
_entity.type
_entity.pdbx_description
1 polymer ?
#
loop_
_entity_poly.entity_id
_entity_poly.type
_entity_poly.pdbx_seq_one_letter_code
_entity_poly.pdbx_strand_id
1 'polypeptide(L)'
;LEVLEGRVVGTIPCKTSPLNEGKLCIKGWNIHEFVHSPKRLTEPLMRKNGALAPVSWDEALDFTATRLREIRDANGSDSVAFLTSAKVTNEENYLVQKFARAAVGTNNVDHCARL
;
A
#
# COMPACT_ATOMS: atom_id res chain seq x y z
N LEU A 1 -2.66 -11.54 15.19
CA LEU A 1 -3.75 -10.69 15.65
C LEU A 1 -4.72 -11.52 16.46
N GLU A 2 -5.25 -10.95 17.54
CA GLU A 2 -6.31 -11.53 18.35
C GLU A 2 -7.66 -11.03 17.85
N VAL A 3 -8.59 -11.95 17.63
CA VAL A 3 -9.93 -11.64 17.11
C VAL A 3 -10.99 -12.13 18.10
N LEU A 4 -11.87 -11.24 18.49
CA LEU A 4 -13.02 -11.54 19.35
C LEU A 4 -14.29 -11.07 18.62
N GLU A 5 -15.26 -11.99 18.45
CA GLU A 5 -16.55 -11.70 17.79
C GLU A 5 -16.41 -10.96 16.43
N GLY A 6 -15.42 -11.38 15.63
CA GLY A 6 -15.15 -10.78 14.30
C GLY A 6 -14.40 -9.44 14.34
N ARG A 7 -14.01 -8.96 15.51
CA ARG A 7 -13.23 -7.73 15.67
C ARG A 7 -11.79 -8.04 16.07
N VAL A 8 -10.84 -7.35 15.48
CA VAL A 8 -9.44 -7.40 15.91
C VAL A 8 -9.31 -6.56 17.17
N VAL A 9 -8.96 -7.19 18.29
CA VAL A 9 -8.92 -6.56 19.62
C VAL A 9 -7.52 -6.46 20.20
N GLY A 10 -6.54 -7.16 19.61
CA GLY A 10 -5.20 -7.14 20.15
C GLY A 10 -4.15 -7.76 19.23
N THR A 11 -2.91 -7.67 19.67
CA THR A 11 -1.76 -8.30 19.04
C THR A 11 -1.05 -9.19 20.03
N ILE A 12 -0.97 -10.49 19.73
CA ILE A 12 -0.18 -11.45 20.50
C ILE A 12 1.04 -11.85 19.65
N PRO A 13 2.25 -11.62 20.13
CA PRO A 13 3.45 -11.99 19.39
C PRO A 13 3.64 -13.51 19.32
N CYS A 14 4.04 -14.02 18.17
CA CYS A 14 4.36 -15.44 17.98
C CYS A 14 5.75 -15.74 18.55
N LYS A 15 5.84 -16.21 19.80
CA LYS A 15 7.11 -16.50 20.46
C LYS A 15 7.86 -17.69 19.86
N THR A 16 7.18 -18.53 19.08
CA THR A 16 7.78 -19.68 18.40
C THR A 16 8.29 -19.34 16.99
N SER A 17 8.16 -18.09 16.56
CA SER A 17 8.70 -17.63 15.28
C SER A 17 10.23 -17.74 15.28
N PRO A 18 10.84 -18.46 14.31
CA PRO A 18 12.30 -18.57 14.25
C PRO A 18 12.98 -17.27 13.81
N LEU A 19 12.23 -16.31 13.27
CA LEU A 19 12.77 -15.06 12.73
C LEU A 19 12.91 -13.96 13.81
N ASN A 20 11.91 -13.78 14.65
CA ASN A 20 11.85 -12.67 15.60
C ASN A 20 11.53 -13.08 17.04
N GLU A 21 11.28 -14.36 17.31
CA GLU A 21 11.01 -14.88 18.65
C GLU A 21 9.91 -14.09 19.41
N GLY A 22 8.96 -13.55 18.67
CA GLY A 22 7.91 -12.71 19.23
C GLY A 22 8.31 -11.26 19.51
N LYS A 23 9.49 -10.82 19.07
CA LYS A 23 9.93 -9.42 19.23
C LYS A 23 9.18 -8.54 18.24
N LEU A 24 8.46 -7.53 18.75
CA LEU A 24 7.70 -6.56 17.96
C LEU A 24 8.12 -5.15 18.36
N CYS A 25 8.19 -4.25 17.37
CA CYS A 25 8.29 -2.82 17.63
C CYS A 25 6.93 -2.25 18.04
N ILE A 26 6.90 -1.00 18.49
CA ILE A 26 5.67 -0.33 18.93
C ILE A 26 4.55 -0.38 17.85
N LYS A 27 4.88 -0.34 16.57
CA LYS A 27 3.90 -0.42 15.48
C LYS A 27 3.28 -1.83 15.38
N GLY A 28 4.10 -2.88 15.55
CA GLY A 28 3.62 -4.26 15.58
C GLY A 28 2.69 -4.54 16.75
N TRP A 29 3.00 -3.99 17.92
CA TRP A 29 2.16 -4.12 19.12
C TRP A 29 0.78 -3.46 18.94
N ASN A 30 0.72 -2.32 18.26
CA ASN A 30 -0.51 -1.53 18.10
C ASN A 30 -1.15 -1.64 16.71
N ILE A 31 -0.75 -2.62 15.90
CA ILE A 31 -1.27 -2.78 14.53
C ILE A 31 -2.80 -3.01 14.50
N HIS A 32 -3.37 -3.55 15.56
CA HIS A 32 -4.80 -3.80 15.69
C HIS A 32 -5.63 -2.50 15.75
N GLU A 33 -5.07 -1.39 16.22
CA GLU A 33 -5.81 -0.14 16.44
C GLU A 33 -6.30 0.49 15.13
N PHE A 34 -5.53 0.41 14.04
CA PHE A 34 -5.93 1.04 12.79
C PHE A 34 -6.95 0.23 11.98
N VAL A 35 -7.06 -1.08 12.22
CA VAL A 35 -7.94 -1.97 11.43
C VAL A 35 -9.40 -1.52 11.50
N HIS A 36 -9.84 -1.13 12.69
CA HIS A 36 -11.22 -0.67 12.94
C HIS A 36 -11.33 0.83 13.21
N SER A 37 -10.29 1.59 12.86
CA SER A 37 -10.32 3.05 13.02
C SER A 37 -11.44 3.67 12.18
N PRO A 38 -12.28 4.57 12.74
CA PRO A 38 -13.29 5.30 11.98
C PRO A 38 -12.69 6.24 10.93
N LYS A 39 -11.39 6.53 11.03
CA LYS A 39 -10.64 7.34 10.05
C LYS A 39 -10.04 6.50 8.92
N ARG A 40 -10.18 5.16 8.97
CA ARG A 40 -9.67 4.29 7.91
C ARG A 40 -10.49 4.51 6.64
N LEU A 41 -9.80 4.71 5.52
CA LEU A 41 -10.46 4.75 4.22
C LEU A 41 -10.95 3.34 3.85
N THR A 42 -12.21 3.24 3.45
CA THR A 42 -12.87 1.99 3.03
C THR A 42 -13.20 2.00 1.54
N GLU A 43 -13.05 3.16 0.89
CA GLU A 43 -13.31 3.36 -0.53
C GLU A 43 -12.28 4.34 -1.11
N PRO A 44 -12.05 4.30 -2.43
CA PRO A 44 -11.16 5.26 -3.08
C PRO A 44 -11.70 6.67 -3.01
N LEU A 45 -10.79 7.63 -2.89
CA LEU A 45 -11.13 9.05 -2.93
C LEU A 45 -10.45 9.71 -4.12
N MET A 46 -11.19 10.51 -4.87
CA MET A 46 -10.67 11.36 -5.94
C MET A 46 -10.93 12.83 -5.65
N ARG A 47 -10.04 13.70 -6.12
CA ARG A 47 -10.23 15.14 -6.00
C ARG A 47 -11.21 15.63 -7.08
N LYS A 48 -12.38 16.09 -6.62
CA LYS A 48 -13.43 16.70 -7.45
C LYS A 48 -13.70 18.12 -6.92
N ASN A 49 -13.60 19.11 -7.76
CA ASN A 49 -13.84 20.52 -7.39
C ASN A 49 -13.05 21.00 -6.15
N GLY A 50 -11.79 20.56 -6.04
CA GLY A 50 -10.90 20.94 -4.94
C GLY A 50 -11.03 20.10 -3.67
N ALA A 51 -12.09 19.31 -3.48
CA ALA A 51 -12.30 18.42 -2.33
C ALA A 51 -12.08 16.94 -2.71
N LEU A 52 -11.72 16.11 -1.72
CA LEU A 52 -11.70 14.67 -1.88
C LEU A 52 -13.13 14.13 -1.74
N ALA A 53 -13.57 13.34 -2.71
CA ALA A 53 -14.89 12.72 -2.74
C ALA A 53 -14.75 11.21 -3.02
N PRO A 54 -15.62 10.37 -2.42
CA PRO A 54 -15.68 8.95 -2.70
C PRO A 54 -15.99 8.66 -4.17
N VAL A 55 -15.35 7.61 -4.72
CA VAL A 55 -15.58 7.11 -6.07
C VAL A 55 -15.55 5.60 -6.07
N SER A 56 -16.06 4.97 -7.14
CA SER A 56 -15.94 3.53 -7.31
C SER A 56 -14.48 3.12 -7.58
N TRP A 57 -14.17 1.84 -7.35
CA TRP A 57 -12.86 1.28 -7.72
C TRP A 57 -12.60 1.37 -9.22
N ASP A 58 -13.60 1.13 -10.04
CA ASP A 58 -13.46 1.20 -11.50
C ASP A 58 -13.12 2.63 -11.94
N GLU A 59 -13.82 3.64 -11.43
CA GLU A 59 -13.52 5.05 -11.71
C GLU A 59 -12.10 5.43 -11.26
N ALA A 60 -11.67 4.99 -10.08
CA ALA A 60 -10.34 5.29 -9.55
C ALA A 60 -9.23 4.62 -10.36
N LEU A 61 -9.42 3.36 -10.76
CA LEU A 61 -8.46 2.59 -11.54
C LEU A 61 -8.35 3.13 -12.97
N ASP A 62 -9.46 3.43 -13.62
CA ASP A 62 -9.49 4.01 -14.99
C ASP A 62 -8.81 5.37 -15.01
N PHE A 63 -9.10 6.23 -14.04
CA PHE A 63 -8.43 7.52 -13.91
C PHE A 63 -6.93 7.36 -13.73
N THR A 64 -6.50 6.49 -12.81
CA THR A 64 -5.08 6.27 -12.51
C THR A 64 -4.34 5.70 -13.72
N ALA A 65 -4.90 4.68 -14.38
CA ALA A 65 -4.31 4.06 -15.56
C ALA A 65 -4.21 5.05 -16.73
N THR A 66 -5.24 5.87 -16.92
CA THR A 66 -5.25 6.90 -17.96
C THR A 66 -4.16 7.95 -17.70
N ARG A 67 -4.06 8.48 -16.49
CA ARG A 67 -3.03 9.47 -16.13
C ARG A 67 -1.62 8.92 -16.23
N LEU A 68 -1.37 7.70 -15.79
CA LEU A 68 -0.05 7.06 -15.94
C LEU A 68 0.32 6.89 -17.43
N ARG A 69 -0.63 6.49 -18.26
CA ARG A 69 -0.42 6.36 -19.71
C ARG A 69 -0.12 7.70 -20.36
N GLU A 70 -0.90 8.75 -20.07
CA GLU A 70 -0.67 10.09 -20.58
C GLU A 70 0.72 10.63 -20.22
N ILE A 71 1.15 10.47 -18.97
CA ILE A 71 2.47 10.92 -18.50
C ILE A 71 3.57 10.16 -19.22
N ARG A 72 3.46 8.83 -19.30
CA ARG A 72 4.43 7.97 -19.99
C ARG A 72 4.54 8.32 -21.47
N ASP A 73 3.41 8.48 -22.16
CA ASP A 73 3.37 8.71 -23.60
C ASP A 73 3.88 10.13 -23.97
N ALA A 74 3.68 11.10 -23.09
CA ALA A 74 4.17 12.45 -23.27
C ALA A 74 5.66 12.66 -22.91
N ASN A 75 6.16 11.95 -21.88
CA ASN A 75 7.46 12.25 -21.27
C ASN A 75 8.40 11.04 -21.20
N GLY A 76 7.98 9.88 -21.71
CA GLY A 76 8.72 8.62 -21.61
C GLY A 76 8.49 7.87 -20.28
N SER A 77 8.80 6.57 -20.28
CA SER A 77 8.57 5.70 -19.12
C SER A 77 9.33 6.13 -17.87
N ASP A 78 10.53 6.68 -18.04
CA ASP A 78 11.37 7.09 -16.89
C ASP A 78 10.92 8.39 -16.21
N SER A 79 9.86 9.04 -16.73
CA SER A 79 9.17 10.13 -16.02
C SER A 79 8.31 9.65 -14.85
N VAL A 80 8.11 8.34 -14.73
CA VAL A 80 7.34 7.71 -13.65
C VAL A 80 8.27 6.94 -12.73
N ALA A 81 8.09 7.08 -11.43
CA ALA A 81 8.80 6.32 -10.40
C ALA A 81 7.81 5.70 -9.41
N PHE A 82 8.20 4.57 -8.83
CA PHE A 82 7.43 3.85 -7.84
C PHE A 82 8.19 3.75 -6.52
N LEU A 83 7.52 4.08 -5.44
CA LEU A 83 8.03 3.89 -4.09
C LEU A 83 7.24 2.78 -3.41
N THR A 84 7.94 1.76 -2.95
CA THR A 84 7.38 0.67 -2.17
C THR A 84 7.84 0.78 -0.71
N SER A 85 7.80 -0.30 0.07
CA SER A 85 8.11 -0.21 1.48
C SER A 85 8.72 -1.50 2.03
N ALA A 86 9.61 -1.36 3.01
CA ALA A 86 10.06 -2.47 3.84
C ALA A 86 8.96 -3.01 4.79
N LYS A 87 7.79 -2.35 4.84
CA LYS A 87 6.67 -2.69 5.73
C LYS A 87 5.47 -3.31 5.00
N VAL A 88 5.63 -3.62 3.74
CA VAL A 88 4.66 -4.38 2.96
C VAL A 88 5.16 -5.81 2.76
N THR A 89 4.32 -6.70 2.24
CA THR A 89 4.71 -8.08 1.98
C THR A 89 5.67 -8.19 0.79
N ASN A 90 6.37 -9.32 0.67
CA ASN A 90 7.22 -9.60 -0.48
C ASN A 90 6.41 -9.62 -1.78
N GLU A 91 5.18 -10.14 -1.72
CA GLU A 91 4.24 -10.20 -2.84
C GLU A 91 3.87 -8.81 -3.35
N GLU A 92 3.60 -7.88 -2.44
CA GLU A 92 3.30 -6.48 -2.80
C GLU A 92 4.51 -5.81 -3.46
N ASN A 93 5.71 -5.97 -2.91
CA ASN A 93 6.94 -5.47 -3.52
C ASN A 93 7.19 -6.06 -4.91
N TYR A 94 6.97 -7.37 -5.07
CA TYR A 94 7.09 -8.05 -6.36
C TYR A 94 6.09 -7.50 -7.38
N LEU A 95 4.82 -7.33 -6.99
CA LEU A 95 3.77 -6.82 -7.87
C LEU A 95 4.03 -5.39 -8.31
N VAL A 96 4.51 -4.52 -7.41
CA VAL A 96 4.89 -3.14 -7.77
C VAL A 96 6.05 -3.14 -8.76
N GLN A 97 7.09 -3.94 -8.55
CA GLN A 97 8.20 -4.06 -9.51
C GLN A 97 7.75 -4.61 -10.86
N LYS A 98 6.90 -5.64 -10.86
CA LYS A 98 6.36 -6.22 -12.08
C LYS A 98 5.53 -5.21 -12.85
N PHE A 99 4.68 -4.45 -12.16
CA PHE A 99 3.86 -3.39 -12.76
C PHE A 99 4.73 -2.29 -13.36
N ALA A 100 5.72 -1.79 -12.62
CA ALA A 100 6.64 -0.76 -13.10
C ALA A 100 7.34 -1.18 -14.40
N ARG A 101 7.89 -2.39 -14.45
CA ARG A 101 8.66 -2.88 -15.59
C ARG A 101 7.79 -3.35 -16.75
N ALA A 102 6.74 -4.12 -16.48
CA ALA A 102 5.94 -4.75 -17.54
C ALA A 102 4.84 -3.82 -18.11
N ALA A 103 4.21 -2.99 -17.27
CA ALA A 103 3.12 -2.13 -17.69
C ALA A 103 3.58 -0.70 -18.02
N VAL A 104 4.43 -0.11 -17.18
CA VAL A 104 4.91 1.28 -17.39
C VAL A 104 6.19 1.32 -18.22
N GLY A 105 7.08 0.33 -18.08
CA GLY A 105 8.33 0.23 -18.83
C GLY A 105 9.50 0.97 -18.17
N THR A 106 9.44 1.20 -16.86
CA THR A 106 10.51 1.87 -16.10
C THR A 106 11.17 0.95 -15.07
N ASN A 107 12.45 1.21 -14.77
CA ASN A 107 13.17 0.61 -13.65
C ASN A 107 13.25 1.53 -12.43
N ASN A 108 12.60 2.67 -12.45
CA ASN A 108 12.59 3.64 -11.36
C ASN A 108 11.72 3.14 -10.20
N VAL A 109 12.26 2.19 -9.45
CA VAL A 109 11.62 1.61 -8.27
C VAL A 109 12.58 1.71 -7.10
N ASP A 110 12.11 2.29 -6.01
CA ASP A 110 12.86 2.39 -4.76
C ASP A 110 11.94 2.08 -3.57
N HIS A 111 12.50 1.94 -2.40
CA HIS A 111 11.72 1.66 -1.19
C HIS A 111 12.34 2.30 0.05
N CYS A 112 11.52 2.47 1.07
CA CYS A 112 11.99 2.92 2.37
C CYS A 112 12.74 1.78 3.09
N ALA A 113 14.08 1.81 3.04
CA ALA A 113 14.93 0.89 3.80
C ALA A 113 15.40 1.50 5.14
N ARG A 114 15.00 2.72 5.45
CA ARG A 114 15.43 3.46 6.63
C ARG A 114 14.56 3.13 7.84
N LEU A 115 15.20 2.86 8.94
CA LEU A 115 14.61 2.71 10.27
C LEU A 115 14.67 4.01 11.05
#